data_38c7ca6b0399f89e302fe39ef627eaee
#
_entry.id   38c7ca6b0399f89e302fe39ef627eaee
#
_cell.length_a   1.000
_cell.length_b   1.000
_cell.length_c   1.000
_cell.angle_alpha   90.00
_cell.angle_beta   90.00
_cell.angle_gamma   90.00
#
_symmetry.space_group_name_H-M   'P 1'
#
loop_
_entity.id
_entity.type
_entity.pdbx_description
1 polymer ?
#
loop_
_entity_poly.entity_id
_entity_poly.type
_entity_poly.pdbx_seq_one_letter_code
_entity_poly.pdbx_strand_id
1 'polypeptide(L)'
;MNINRRDFIKTGGMVMLGTLAAPSLLGSCTGSEGDKAAGISFAMNYFKVSEGDLRKVLAAALEKGGDYADLFFEHSYRNNVGLQDGAVNRASSNIDFGMGVRVLAGDQTGYAYVENVTLDDILKAART
;
A
#
# COMPACT_ATOMS: atom_id res chain seq x y z
N MET A 1 13.78 39.34 -13.81
CA MET A 1 12.65 39.64 -12.91
C MET A 1 12.54 38.51 -11.89
N ASN A 2 13.10 38.71 -10.69
CA ASN A 2 13.14 37.69 -9.64
C ASN A 2 11.81 37.75 -8.85
N ILE A 3 10.94 36.80 -9.08
CA ILE A 3 9.68 36.67 -8.32
C ILE A 3 10.00 35.90 -7.06
N ASN A 4 9.82 36.52 -5.91
CA ASN A 4 10.05 35.92 -4.61
C ASN A 4 8.89 34.97 -4.25
N ARG A 5 9.16 33.86 -3.55
CA ARG A 5 8.14 32.86 -3.17
C ARG A 5 6.94 33.47 -2.45
N ARG A 6 7.15 34.56 -1.70
CA ARG A 6 6.06 35.28 -1.00
C ARG A 6 5.16 36.05 -1.97
N ASP A 7 5.67 36.55 -3.10
CA ASP A 7 4.89 37.29 -4.08
C ASP A 7 4.05 36.36 -4.93
N PHE A 8 4.54 35.14 -5.19
CA PHE A 8 3.77 34.09 -5.87
C PHE A 8 2.50 33.69 -5.07
N ILE A 9 2.60 33.56 -3.75
CA ILE A 9 1.46 33.19 -2.88
C ILE A 9 0.44 34.36 -2.80
N LYS A 10 0.90 35.61 -2.76
CA LYS A 10 0.03 36.78 -2.72
C LYS A 10 -0.71 37.03 -4.05
N THR A 11 -0.04 36.77 -5.17
CA THR A 11 -0.64 36.96 -6.51
C THR A 11 -1.57 35.82 -6.87
N GLY A 12 -1.27 34.56 -6.45
CA GLY A 12 -2.12 33.40 -6.66
C GLY A 12 -3.42 33.43 -5.84
N GLY A 13 -3.40 34.08 -4.65
CA GLY A 13 -4.58 34.21 -3.80
C GLY A 13 -5.60 35.26 -4.25
N MET A 14 -5.21 36.20 -5.12
CA MET A 14 -6.06 37.32 -5.53
C MET A 14 -6.89 37.08 -6.80
N VAL A 15 -6.65 35.98 -7.52
CA VAL A 15 -7.38 35.64 -8.74
C VAL A 15 -8.66 34.82 -8.47
N MET A 16 -8.91 34.41 -7.21
CA MET A 16 -10.03 33.53 -6.82
C MET A 16 -11.29 34.27 -6.34
N LEU A 17 -11.39 35.59 -6.48
CA LEU A 17 -12.57 36.36 -6.03
C LEU A 17 -13.51 36.86 -7.15
N GLY A 18 -13.47 36.23 -8.29
CA GLY A 18 -14.28 36.77 -9.42
C GLY A 18 -14.80 35.76 -10.42
N THR A 19 -15.40 34.63 -10.01
CA THR A 19 -16.43 33.92 -10.82
C THR A 19 -17.17 32.89 -9.98
N LEU A 20 -18.33 33.24 -9.52
CA LEU A 20 -19.37 32.35 -9.01
C LEU A 20 -20.00 31.56 -10.19
N ALA A 21 -19.29 30.55 -10.73
CA ALA A 21 -19.91 29.50 -11.58
C ALA A 21 -18.86 28.50 -12.09
N ALA A 22 -18.30 27.67 -11.23
CA ALA A 22 -17.83 26.34 -11.63
C ALA A 22 -17.56 25.45 -10.40
N PRO A 23 -18.49 24.63 -9.95
CA PRO A 23 -18.25 23.63 -8.91
C PRO A 23 -17.76 22.32 -9.53
N SER A 24 -16.58 22.27 -10.13
CA SER A 24 -16.11 20.99 -10.69
C SER A 24 -14.60 20.80 -10.85
N LEU A 25 -13.76 21.64 -10.26
CA LEU A 25 -12.31 21.45 -10.41
C LEU A 25 -11.54 21.12 -9.09
N LEU A 26 -12.24 20.87 -7.99
CA LEU A 26 -11.64 20.37 -6.74
C LEU A 26 -12.00 18.90 -6.44
N GLY A 27 -12.44 18.15 -7.45
CA GLY A 27 -12.77 16.72 -7.36
C GLY A 27 -11.58 15.82 -7.68
N SER A 28 -10.39 16.15 -7.23
CA SER A 28 -9.22 15.34 -7.51
C SER A 28 -8.56 14.92 -6.20
N CYS A 29 -8.71 13.66 -5.88
CA CYS A 29 -8.12 12.85 -4.80
C CYS A 29 -9.09 12.37 -3.71
N THR A 30 -10.36 12.26 -3.97
CA THR A 30 -11.18 11.29 -3.24
C THR A 30 -11.14 9.98 -4.05
N GLY A 31 -10.14 9.13 -3.81
CA GLY A 31 -10.24 7.74 -4.24
C GLY A 31 -11.58 7.24 -3.70
N SER A 32 -12.50 6.88 -4.62
CA SER A 32 -13.86 6.50 -4.22
C SER A 32 -13.76 5.30 -3.28
N GLU A 33 -14.59 5.25 -2.25
CA GLU A 33 -14.66 4.06 -1.37
C GLU A 33 -14.91 2.78 -2.18
N GLY A 34 -15.55 2.90 -3.33
CA GLY A 34 -15.74 1.81 -4.29
C GLY A 34 -14.45 1.25 -4.87
N ASP A 35 -13.45 2.07 -5.17
CA ASP A 35 -12.16 1.59 -5.71
C ASP A 35 -11.35 0.85 -4.66
N LYS A 36 -11.42 1.28 -3.40
CA LYS A 36 -10.77 0.58 -2.27
C LYS A 36 -11.44 -0.77 -1.99
N ALA A 37 -12.77 -0.83 -2.00
CA ALA A 37 -13.51 -2.07 -1.80
C ALA A 37 -13.24 -3.07 -2.93
N ALA A 38 -13.15 -2.62 -4.19
CA ALA A 38 -12.80 -3.44 -5.33
C ALA A 38 -11.37 -4.00 -5.22
N GLY A 39 -10.41 -3.19 -4.79
CA GLY A 39 -9.03 -3.61 -4.56
C GLY A 39 -8.89 -4.67 -3.48
N ILE A 40 -9.58 -4.50 -2.36
CA ILE A 40 -9.58 -5.48 -1.25
C ILE A 40 -10.23 -6.80 -1.71
N SER A 41 -11.37 -6.73 -2.39
CA SER A 41 -12.07 -7.91 -2.92
C SER A 41 -11.21 -8.68 -3.93
N PHE A 42 -10.49 -7.97 -4.81
CA PHE A 42 -9.54 -8.57 -5.74
C PHE A 42 -8.42 -9.29 -5.00
N ALA A 43 -7.78 -8.65 -4.01
CA ALA A 43 -6.69 -9.23 -3.24
C ALA A 43 -7.15 -10.50 -2.50
N MET A 44 -8.29 -10.45 -1.81
CA MET A 44 -8.85 -11.61 -1.11
C MET A 44 -9.09 -12.79 -2.06
N ASN A 45 -9.64 -12.53 -3.23
CA ASN A 45 -9.91 -13.56 -4.23
C ASN A 45 -8.63 -14.15 -4.82
N TYR A 46 -7.63 -13.28 -5.08
CA TYR A 46 -6.35 -13.66 -5.64
C TYR A 46 -5.52 -14.52 -4.68
N PHE A 47 -5.44 -14.13 -3.41
CA PHE A 47 -4.72 -14.86 -2.38
C PHE A 47 -5.55 -15.96 -1.71
N LYS A 48 -6.81 -16.14 -2.12
CA LYS A 48 -7.75 -17.15 -1.60
C LYS A 48 -7.95 -17.08 -0.08
N VAL A 49 -8.02 -15.87 0.44
CA VAL A 49 -8.27 -15.58 1.86
C VAL A 49 -9.64 -14.95 2.02
N SER A 50 -10.37 -15.32 3.06
CA SER A 50 -11.66 -14.69 3.38
C SER A 50 -11.49 -13.52 4.34
N GLU A 51 -12.43 -12.58 4.35
CA GLU A 51 -12.46 -11.50 5.33
C GLU A 51 -12.46 -12.03 6.77
N GLY A 52 -13.19 -13.14 7.02
CA GLY A 52 -13.22 -13.81 8.32
C GLY A 52 -11.84 -14.33 8.75
N ASP A 53 -11.04 -14.83 7.81
CA ASP A 53 -9.68 -15.31 8.09
C ASP A 53 -8.74 -14.13 8.37
N LEU A 54 -8.85 -13.04 7.62
CA LEU A 54 -8.07 -11.83 7.87
C LEU A 54 -8.35 -11.22 9.24
N ARG A 55 -9.63 -11.21 9.67
CA ARG A 55 -10.02 -10.77 11.02
C ARG A 55 -9.43 -11.66 12.11
N LYS A 56 -9.40 -12.99 11.92
CA LYS A 56 -8.74 -13.92 12.86
C LYS A 56 -7.24 -13.67 12.96
N VAL A 57 -6.58 -13.43 11.82
CA VAL A 57 -5.14 -13.14 11.77
C VAL A 57 -4.81 -11.84 12.51
N LEU A 58 -5.57 -10.77 12.27
CA LEU A 58 -5.41 -9.50 12.98
C LEU A 58 -5.64 -9.65 14.48
N ALA A 59 -6.66 -10.40 14.90
CA ALA A 59 -6.90 -10.69 16.31
C ALA A 59 -5.74 -11.46 16.94
N ALA A 60 -5.20 -12.48 16.25
CA ALA A 60 -4.05 -13.25 16.72
C ALA A 60 -2.77 -12.38 16.81
N ALA A 61 -2.57 -11.46 15.88
CA ALA A 61 -1.45 -10.54 15.88
C ALA A 61 -1.47 -9.59 17.10
N LEU A 62 -2.65 -9.15 17.52
CA LEU A 62 -2.84 -8.25 18.66
C LEU A 62 -2.94 -8.98 20.02
N GLU A 63 -2.97 -10.32 20.03
CA GLU A 63 -3.18 -11.11 21.25
C GLU A 63 -2.11 -10.87 22.32
N LYS A 64 -0.88 -10.53 21.90
CA LYS A 64 0.25 -10.24 22.82
C LYS A 64 0.37 -8.77 23.24
N GLY A 65 -0.61 -7.93 22.95
CA GLY A 65 -0.67 -6.54 23.44
C GLY A 65 -0.22 -5.47 22.44
N GLY A 66 -0.38 -5.69 21.15
CA GLY A 66 -0.17 -4.64 20.14
C GLY A 66 -1.28 -3.60 20.13
N ASP A 67 -0.92 -2.34 19.83
CA ASP A 67 -1.85 -1.22 19.70
C ASP A 67 -2.50 -1.17 18.30
N TYR A 68 -1.79 -1.68 17.31
CA TYR A 68 -2.20 -1.68 15.92
C TYR A 68 -1.61 -2.88 15.16
N ALA A 69 -2.36 -3.45 14.25
CA ALA A 69 -1.86 -4.45 13.32
C ALA A 69 -2.38 -4.21 11.91
N ASP A 70 -1.55 -4.47 10.92
CA ASP A 70 -1.93 -4.47 9.52
C ASP A 70 -1.39 -5.70 8.78
N LEU A 71 -2.01 -5.98 7.65
CA LEU A 71 -1.68 -7.09 6.76
C LEU A 71 -1.28 -6.53 5.42
N PHE A 72 -0.18 -7.04 4.90
CA PHE A 72 0.39 -6.64 3.64
C PHE A 72 0.45 -7.84 2.70
N PHE A 73 -0.11 -7.69 1.50
CA PHE A 73 -0.06 -8.71 0.45
C PHE A 73 0.86 -8.24 -0.66
N GLU A 74 1.72 -9.12 -1.12
CA GLU A 74 2.62 -8.82 -2.22
C GLU A 74 2.58 -9.92 -3.28
N HIS A 75 2.46 -9.49 -4.53
CA HIS A 75 2.78 -10.30 -5.69
C HIS A 75 3.42 -9.40 -6.74
N SER A 76 4.71 -9.48 -6.86
CA SER A 76 5.47 -8.68 -7.81
C SER A 76 6.35 -9.53 -8.70
N TYR A 77 6.45 -9.11 -9.97
CA TYR A 77 7.35 -9.70 -10.97
C TYR A 77 8.37 -8.64 -11.35
N ARG A 78 9.65 -8.96 -11.21
CA ARG A 78 10.74 -8.08 -11.64
C ARG A 78 11.61 -8.79 -12.65
N ASN A 79 11.58 -8.28 -13.89
CA ASN A 79 12.44 -8.75 -14.95
C ASN A 79 13.50 -7.69 -15.25
N ASN A 80 14.77 -8.05 -15.16
CA ASN A 80 15.89 -7.17 -15.46
C ASN A 80 16.70 -7.78 -16.61
N VAL A 81 17.00 -6.96 -17.61
CA VAL A 81 17.89 -7.29 -18.72
C VAL A 81 18.97 -6.25 -18.79
N GLY A 82 20.22 -6.69 -18.69
CA GLY A 82 21.41 -5.84 -18.86
C GLY A 82 22.02 -6.05 -20.24
N LEU A 83 22.34 -4.95 -20.90
CA LEU A 83 23.04 -4.92 -22.19
C LEU A 83 24.44 -4.36 -21.98
N GLN A 84 25.42 -4.98 -22.60
CA GLN A 84 26.79 -4.48 -22.67
C GLN A 84 27.31 -4.72 -24.10
N ASP A 85 27.86 -3.67 -24.69
CA ASP A 85 28.41 -3.70 -26.07
C ASP A 85 27.40 -4.24 -27.12
N GLY A 86 26.11 -3.90 -26.93
CA GLY A 86 25.04 -4.31 -27.85
C GLY A 86 24.54 -5.76 -27.67
N ALA A 87 25.08 -6.51 -26.71
CA ALA A 87 24.67 -7.86 -26.38
C ALA A 87 24.09 -7.96 -24.96
N VAL A 88 23.15 -8.88 -24.77
CA VAL A 88 22.59 -9.17 -23.43
C VAL A 88 23.67 -9.90 -22.63
N ASN A 89 24.14 -9.27 -21.54
CA ASN A 89 25.13 -9.87 -20.64
C ASN A 89 24.51 -10.37 -19.31
N ARG A 90 23.29 -9.93 -18.97
CA ARG A 90 22.58 -10.35 -17.76
C ARG A 90 21.08 -10.37 -18.03
N ALA A 91 20.43 -11.41 -17.56
CA ALA A 91 18.98 -11.49 -17.47
C ALA A 91 18.63 -12.09 -16.10
N SER A 92 17.69 -11.49 -15.37
CA SER A 92 17.17 -12.02 -14.12
C SER A 92 15.68 -11.80 -14.01
N SER A 93 14.99 -12.76 -13.42
CA SER A 93 13.57 -12.70 -13.12
C SER A 93 13.38 -13.06 -11.65
N ASN A 94 12.73 -12.19 -10.89
CA ASN A 94 12.37 -12.43 -9.50
C ASN A 94 10.85 -12.33 -9.36
N ILE A 95 10.29 -13.20 -8.53
CA ILE A 95 8.89 -13.19 -8.16
C ILE A 95 8.86 -13.09 -6.63
N ASP A 96 8.22 -12.04 -6.11
CA ASP A 96 7.93 -11.91 -4.70
C ASP A 96 6.42 -12.18 -4.52
N PHE A 97 6.08 -13.20 -3.74
CA PHE A 97 4.70 -13.61 -3.47
C PHE A 97 4.55 -13.96 -2.01
N GLY A 98 3.57 -13.38 -1.33
CA GLY A 98 3.29 -13.72 0.04
C GLY A 98 2.44 -12.70 0.78
N MET A 99 2.43 -12.85 2.09
CA MET A 99 1.72 -11.98 3.01
C MET A 99 2.59 -11.64 4.22
N GLY A 100 2.63 -10.36 4.58
CA GLY A 100 3.25 -9.86 5.80
C GLY A 100 2.22 -9.47 6.84
N VAL A 101 2.58 -9.67 8.10
CA VAL A 101 1.86 -9.19 9.28
C VAL A 101 2.77 -8.22 10.01
N ARG A 102 2.28 -7.01 10.27
CA ARG A 102 2.99 -6.02 11.07
C ARG A 102 2.17 -5.65 12.30
N VAL A 103 2.85 -5.54 13.44
CA VAL A 103 2.25 -5.16 14.72
C VAL A 103 3.03 -3.98 15.29
N LEU A 104 2.34 -2.99 15.81
CA LEU A 104 2.91 -1.88 16.55
C LEU A 104 2.51 -1.99 18.02
N ALA A 105 3.46 -1.77 18.92
CA ALA A 105 3.25 -1.70 20.36
C ALA A 105 4.10 -0.56 20.93
N GLY A 106 3.49 0.62 21.16
CA GLY A 106 4.23 1.83 21.47
C GLY A 106 5.26 2.16 20.40
N ASP A 107 6.53 2.23 20.77
CA ASP A 107 7.67 2.51 19.87
C ASP A 107 8.26 1.24 19.21
N GLN A 108 7.69 0.07 19.49
CA GLN A 108 8.18 -1.20 18.95
C GLN A 108 7.37 -1.64 17.73
N THR A 109 8.07 -2.25 16.77
CA THR A 109 7.44 -2.84 15.58
C THR A 109 7.84 -4.30 15.47
N GLY A 110 6.87 -5.20 15.43
CA GLY A 110 7.02 -6.59 15.04
C GLY A 110 6.61 -6.79 13.59
N TYR A 111 7.36 -7.63 12.88
CA TYR A 111 7.03 -7.99 11.50
C TYR A 111 7.31 -9.46 11.24
N ALA A 112 6.37 -10.14 10.59
CA ALA A 112 6.53 -11.51 10.12
C ALA A 112 6.00 -11.63 8.69
N TYR A 113 6.60 -12.52 7.89
CA TYR A 113 6.26 -12.72 6.49
C TYR A 113 6.14 -14.20 6.17
N VAL A 114 5.21 -14.55 5.29
CA VAL A 114 5.00 -15.91 4.77
C VAL A 114 4.85 -15.87 3.25
N GLU A 115 5.52 -16.78 2.57
CA GLU A 115 5.39 -16.98 1.11
C GLU A 115 4.22 -17.91 0.78
N ASN A 116 3.93 -18.85 1.68
CA ASN A 116 2.79 -19.75 1.52
C ASN A 116 1.57 -19.16 2.22
N VAL A 117 0.65 -18.59 1.44
CA VAL A 117 -0.53 -17.88 1.95
C VAL A 117 -1.63 -18.89 2.31
N THR A 118 -1.38 -19.72 3.34
CA THR A 118 -2.40 -20.58 3.97
C THR A 118 -2.80 -19.96 5.32
N LEU A 119 -4.04 -20.20 5.75
CA LEU A 119 -4.51 -19.66 7.04
C LEU A 119 -3.62 -20.09 8.21
N ASP A 120 -3.14 -21.33 8.21
CA ASP A 120 -2.30 -21.87 9.27
C ASP A 120 -0.94 -21.18 9.33
N ASP A 121 -0.29 -20.97 8.18
CA ASP A 121 1.02 -20.32 8.11
C ASP A 121 0.93 -18.84 8.50
N ILE A 122 -0.13 -18.17 8.06
CA ILE A 122 -0.39 -16.78 8.40
C ILE A 122 -0.66 -16.62 9.90
N LEU A 123 -1.45 -17.51 10.51
CA LEU A 123 -1.70 -17.51 11.96
C LEU A 123 -0.44 -17.79 12.77
N LYS A 124 0.45 -18.67 12.31
CA LYS A 124 1.75 -18.87 12.93
C LYS A 124 2.60 -17.59 12.89
N ALA A 125 2.68 -16.93 11.72
CA ALA A 125 3.40 -15.68 11.57
C ALA A 125 2.83 -14.58 12.49
N ALA A 126 1.51 -14.48 12.61
CA ALA A 126 0.86 -13.49 13.44
C ALA A 126 1.13 -13.65 14.93
N ARG A 127 1.47 -14.87 15.40
CA ARG A 127 1.76 -15.18 16.80
C ARG A 127 3.24 -15.13 17.17
N THR A 128 4.14 -14.91 16.21
CA THR A 128 5.57 -14.82 16.45
C THR A 128 5.95 -13.51 17.11
#